data_002df66a216c4d7adfc52f3241f41b51
#
_entry.id   002df66a216c4d7adfc52f3241f41b51
#
_cell.length_a   1.000
_cell.length_b   1.000
_cell.length_c   1.000
_cell.angle_alpha   90.00
_cell.angle_beta   90.00
_cell.angle_gamma   90.00
#
_symmetry.space_group_name_H-M   'P 1'
#
loop_
_entity.id
_entity.type
_entity.pdbx_description
1 polymer ?
#
loop_
_entity_poly.entity_id
_entity_poly.type
_entity_poly.pdbx_seq_one_letter_code
_entity_poly.pdbx_strand_id
1 'polypeptide(L)'
;MSSFLPEGGCYELLTVIGRGFEDLMTVNLARYKPTGEYVTVRRINLEACSNEMVMFLQGELHVSKLFSHPNILPYRATFIADNELWVVTSFMAYGSAKDLICTHFMDGMNELAIAYILQGVLKALDYIHHMGYVHRSVKASHILISADGKVYLSGLRSNLSMISHGQRQRVVHDFPKYSIKVLPWLSPEVLQQNLQGYDAKSDIYSVGITACELANGHVPFKDMPATQMLLEKLNGTVPCLLDTSTIPAEELTMSTSRSVANSGLTESLATSTPRTSNGDSPSHPYHRTFSLHFHHFVEQCLQRNPDVRPSASTLLNHSFFKQIKRRASEALPELLRPVTPITNFEGSQPQDHSGIFGLVSNLEELEVDDWEF
;
A
#
# COMPACT_ATOMS: atom_id res chain seq x y z
N MET A 1 13.13 13.75 -20.92
CA MET A 1 11.81 13.69 -20.27
C MET A 1 11.05 14.94 -20.62
N SER A 2 9.89 14.84 -21.27
CA SER A 2 9.02 15.99 -21.50
C SER A 2 8.51 16.49 -20.14
N SER A 3 8.83 17.74 -19.80
CA SER A 3 8.34 18.34 -18.56
C SER A 3 6.85 18.66 -18.74
N PHE A 4 6.05 18.28 -17.78
CA PHE A 4 4.65 18.65 -17.72
C PHE A 4 4.53 20.14 -17.39
N LEU A 5 3.70 20.86 -18.13
CA LEU A 5 3.53 22.28 -17.92
C LEU A 5 2.76 22.54 -16.60
N PRO A 6 3.20 23.52 -15.80
CA PRO A 6 2.58 23.87 -14.53
C PRO A 6 1.40 24.85 -14.74
N GLU A 7 0.47 24.50 -15.60
CA GLU A 7 -0.68 25.33 -15.96
C GLU A 7 -1.95 24.48 -15.96
N GLY A 8 -2.96 24.89 -15.18
CA GLY A 8 -4.23 24.14 -15.04
C GLY A 8 -4.96 23.92 -16.38
N GLY A 9 -4.84 24.86 -17.32
CA GLY A 9 -5.43 24.73 -18.65
C GLY A 9 -4.88 23.58 -19.51
N CYS A 10 -3.69 23.06 -19.16
CA CYS A 10 -3.08 21.92 -19.84
C CYS A 10 -3.65 20.56 -19.40
N TYR A 11 -4.49 20.53 -18.37
CA TYR A 11 -5.08 19.31 -17.82
C TYR A 11 -6.60 19.32 -17.98
N GLU A 12 -7.12 18.25 -18.53
CA GLU A 12 -8.56 18.00 -18.60
C GLU A 12 -8.94 17.08 -17.46
N LEU A 13 -9.68 17.62 -16.49
CA LEU A 13 -10.18 16.83 -15.36
C LEU A 13 -11.36 15.94 -15.85
N LEU A 14 -11.22 14.62 -15.66
CA LEU A 14 -12.21 13.66 -16.16
C LEU A 14 -13.19 13.23 -15.07
N THR A 15 -12.68 12.67 -13.97
CA THR A 15 -13.51 12.18 -12.87
C THR A 15 -12.79 12.31 -11.54
N VAL A 16 -13.57 12.44 -10.47
CA VAL A 16 -13.05 12.37 -9.11
C VAL A 16 -12.82 10.89 -8.75
N ILE A 17 -11.60 10.55 -8.35
CA ILE A 17 -11.23 9.19 -7.97
C ILE A 17 -10.88 9.07 -6.48
N GLY A 18 -10.92 10.18 -5.73
CA GLY A 18 -10.67 10.17 -4.30
C GLY A 18 -10.82 11.54 -3.68
N ARG A 19 -10.88 11.53 -2.35
CA ARG A 19 -10.86 12.73 -1.51
C ARG A 19 -9.96 12.46 -0.31
N GLY A 20 -9.49 13.49 0.33
CA GLY A 20 -8.63 13.34 1.50
C GLY A 20 -8.48 14.65 2.26
N PHE A 21 -7.66 14.63 3.30
CA PHE A 21 -7.37 15.82 4.09
C PHE A 21 -8.65 16.49 4.65
N GLU A 22 -9.54 15.69 5.27
CA GLU A 22 -10.81 16.20 5.80
C GLU A 22 -11.66 16.92 4.72
N ASP A 23 -11.76 16.33 3.51
CA ASP A 23 -12.43 16.88 2.34
C ASP A 23 -11.79 18.15 1.72
N LEU A 24 -10.63 18.59 2.19
CA LEU A 24 -9.91 19.72 1.61
C LEU A 24 -9.12 19.35 0.33
N MET A 25 -8.91 18.06 0.08
CA MET A 25 -8.22 17.54 -1.08
C MET A 25 -9.17 16.73 -1.96
N THR A 26 -9.18 17.04 -3.25
CA THR A 26 -9.87 16.25 -4.28
C THR A 26 -8.83 15.63 -5.20
N VAL A 27 -8.96 14.33 -5.45
CA VAL A 27 -8.11 13.58 -6.37
C VAL A 27 -8.87 13.31 -7.65
N ASN A 28 -8.36 13.77 -8.77
CA ASN A 28 -8.97 13.59 -10.09
C ASN A 28 -8.09 12.71 -10.98
N LEU A 29 -8.75 11.83 -11.74
CA LEU A 29 -8.18 11.36 -12.98
C LEU A 29 -8.24 12.50 -13.99
N ALA A 30 -7.14 12.74 -14.69
CA ALA A 30 -7.04 13.79 -15.69
C ALA A 30 -6.27 13.34 -16.93
N ARG A 31 -6.44 14.05 -18.00
CA ARG A 31 -5.64 13.89 -19.22
C ARG A 31 -4.75 15.13 -19.44
N TYR A 32 -3.46 14.92 -19.60
CA TYR A 32 -2.54 15.97 -19.99
C TYR A 32 -2.68 16.22 -21.49
N LYS A 33 -3.29 17.35 -21.85
CA LYS A 33 -3.71 17.66 -23.22
C LYS A 33 -2.58 17.62 -24.27
N PRO A 34 -1.35 18.14 -23.96
CA PRO A 34 -0.27 18.15 -24.96
C PRO A 34 0.16 16.76 -25.46
N THR A 35 0.07 15.72 -24.63
CA THR A 35 0.51 14.37 -24.99
C THR A 35 -0.64 13.35 -25.00
N GLY A 36 -1.80 13.69 -24.44
CA GLY A 36 -2.90 12.74 -24.24
C GLY A 36 -2.70 11.76 -23.09
N GLU A 37 -1.60 11.88 -22.34
CA GLU A 37 -1.26 10.98 -21.23
C GLU A 37 -2.21 11.16 -20.05
N TYR A 38 -2.65 10.04 -19.44
CA TYR A 38 -3.45 10.07 -18.22
C TYR A 38 -2.57 10.31 -17.00
N VAL A 39 -3.05 11.16 -16.12
CA VAL A 39 -2.39 11.58 -14.89
C VAL A 39 -3.36 11.62 -13.73
N THR A 40 -2.84 11.62 -12.53
CA THR A 40 -3.60 11.89 -11.31
C THR A 40 -3.31 13.32 -10.87
N VAL A 41 -4.35 14.10 -10.62
CA VAL A 41 -4.25 15.49 -10.14
C VAL A 41 -4.88 15.57 -8.76
N ARG A 42 -4.07 15.91 -7.76
CA ARG A 42 -4.56 16.28 -6.42
C ARG A 42 -4.72 17.79 -6.36
N ARG A 43 -5.90 18.24 -6.00
CA ARG A 43 -6.23 19.66 -5.83
C ARG A 43 -6.55 19.92 -4.37
N ILE A 44 -5.87 20.86 -3.77
CA ILE A 44 -5.96 21.18 -2.34
C ILE A 44 -6.30 22.65 -2.19
N ASN A 45 -7.41 22.95 -1.54
CA ASN A 45 -7.81 24.32 -1.22
C ASN A 45 -6.91 24.87 -0.10
N LEU A 46 -5.94 25.69 -0.47
CA LEU A 46 -4.97 26.26 0.48
C LEU A 46 -5.58 27.24 1.48
N GLU A 47 -6.64 27.95 1.10
CA GLU A 47 -7.30 28.92 1.98
C GLU A 47 -8.03 28.25 3.16
N ALA A 48 -8.49 27.02 2.95
CA ALA A 48 -9.16 26.23 3.97
C ALA A 48 -8.17 25.42 4.85
N CYS A 49 -6.89 25.34 4.45
CA CYS A 49 -5.87 24.59 5.21
C CYS A 49 -5.38 25.39 6.42
N SER A 50 -5.15 24.69 7.53
CA SER A 50 -4.42 25.23 8.66
C SER A 50 -2.93 25.45 8.30
N ASN A 51 -2.24 26.32 9.02
CA ASN A 51 -0.79 26.51 8.82
C ASN A 51 0.00 25.20 8.99
N GLU A 52 -0.45 24.33 9.88
CA GLU A 52 0.18 23.02 10.12
C GLU A 52 0.02 22.11 8.89
N MET A 53 -1.16 22.08 8.28
CA MET A 53 -1.40 21.34 7.05
C MET A 53 -0.55 21.86 5.88
N VAL A 54 -0.41 23.18 5.78
CA VAL A 54 0.45 23.81 4.74
C VAL A 54 1.90 23.40 4.94
N MET A 55 2.42 23.44 6.15
CA MET A 55 3.79 23.00 6.46
C MET A 55 3.99 21.51 6.12
N PHE A 56 3.00 20.68 6.39
CA PHE A 56 3.02 19.26 6.09
C PHE A 56 3.08 19.01 4.56
N LEU A 57 2.27 19.74 3.78
CA LEU A 57 2.31 19.71 2.32
C LEU A 57 3.65 20.22 1.75
N GLN A 58 4.22 21.27 2.34
CA GLN A 58 5.54 21.77 1.96
C GLN A 58 6.62 20.72 2.16
N GLY A 59 6.56 19.98 3.27
CA GLY A 59 7.47 18.87 3.54
C GLY A 59 7.37 17.77 2.48
N GLU A 60 6.16 17.37 2.09
CA GLU A 60 5.92 16.40 1.01
C GLU A 60 6.53 16.88 -0.32
N LEU A 61 6.25 18.11 -0.71
CA LEU A 61 6.76 18.68 -1.96
C LEU A 61 8.28 18.82 -1.95
N HIS A 62 8.86 19.11 -0.80
CA HIS A 62 10.31 19.17 -0.66
C HIS A 62 10.95 17.81 -0.94
N VAL A 63 10.49 16.75 -0.28
CA VAL A 63 11.05 15.40 -0.50
C VAL A 63 10.72 14.86 -1.89
N SER A 64 9.57 15.20 -2.46
CA SER A 64 9.22 14.80 -3.82
C SER A 64 10.17 15.36 -4.87
N LYS A 65 10.72 16.55 -4.63
CA LYS A 65 11.75 17.18 -5.50
C LYS A 65 13.14 16.62 -5.24
N LEU A 66 13.41 16.23 -3.99
CA LEU A 66 14.70 15.70 -3.57
C LEU A 66 14.89 14.25 -4.05
N PHE A 67 13.83 13.44 -4.01
CA PHE A 67 13.92 12.03 -4.37
C PHE A 67 13.77 11.81 -5.88
N SER A 68 14.67 10.99 -6.44
CA SER A 68 14.60 10.53 -7.82
C SER A 68 14.99 9.04 -7.86
N HIS A 69 13.99 8.17 -7.94
CA HIS A 69 14.19 6.73 -7.92
C HIS A 69 13.10 6.01 -8.72
N PRO A 70 13.42 4.91 -9.44
CA PRO A 70 12.46 4.17 -10.27
C PRO A 70 11.25 3.59 -9.50
N ASN A 71 11.38 3.37 -8.18
CA ASN A 71 10.33 2.80 -7.34
C ASN A 71 9.71 3.83 -6.37
N ILE A 72 9.94 5.10 -6.57
CA ILE A 72 9.26 6.19 -5.84
C ILE A 72 8.33 6.90 -6.81
N LEU A 73 7.09 7.16 -6.38
CA LEU A 73 6.07 7.84 -7.18
C LEU A 73 6.61 9.13 -7.76
N PRO A 74 6.66 9.28 -9.11
CA PRO A 74 7.16 10.49 -9.74
C PRO A 74 6.12 11.61 -9.70
N TYR A 75 6.50 12.76 -9.16
CA TYR A 75 5.72 13.99 -9.23
C TYR A 75 6.05 14.71 -10.54
N ARG A 76 5.05 14.91 -11.39
CA ARG A 76 5.20 15.45 -12.75
C ARG A 76 5.17 16.97 -12.79
N ALA A 77 4.28 17.58 -12.00
CA ALA A 77 4.15 19.02 -11.89
C ALA A 77 3.52 19.40 -10.54
N THR A 78 3.86 20.58 -10.04
CA THR A 78 3.26 21.16 -8.85
C THR A 78 3.13 22.65 -9.09
N PHE A 79 1.93 23.20 -8.95
CA PHE A 79 1.64 24.60 -9.19
C PHE A 79 0.38 25.05 -8.46
N ILE A 80 0.14 26.34 -8.43
CA ILE A 80 -1.08 26.94 -7.87
C ILE A 80 -1.95 27.43 -9.02
N ALA A 81 -3.21 27.04 -9.03
CA ALA A 81 -4.25 27.51 -9.95
C ALA A 81 -5.54 27.73 -9.16
N ASP A 82 -6.19 28.87 -9.36
CA ASP A 82 -7.48 29.21 -8.74
C ASP A 82 -7.52 29.01 -7.20
N ASN A 83 -6.47 29.44 -6.49
CA ASN A 83 -6.26 29.30 -5.04
C ASN A 83 -6.12 27.83 -4.57
N GLU A 84 -6.01 26.90 -5.48
CA GLU A 84 -5.72 25.50 -5.18
C GLU A 84 -4.27 25.14 -5.48
N LEU A 85 -3.67 24.33 -4.61
CA LEU A 85 -2.43 23.63 -4.93
C LEU A 85 -2.78 22.42 -5.81
N TRP A 86 -2.16 22.36 -6.98
CA TRP A 86 -2.26 21.21 -7.89
C TRP A 86 -0.99 20.39 -7.82
N VAL A 87 -1.14 19.10 -7.54
CA VAL A 87 -0.04 18.13 -7.56
C VAL A 87 -0.35 17.06 -8.58
N VAL A 88 0.45 17.01 -9.65
CA VAL A 88 0.29 16.08 -10.77
C VAL A 88 1.25 14.92 -10.62
N THR A 89 0.74 13.71 -10.58
CA THR A 89 1.51 12.47 -10.53
C THR A 89 1.12 11.55 -11.69
N SER A 90 1.96 10.55 -11.98
CA SER A 90 1.62 9.54 -12.98
C SER A 90 0.39 8.74 -12.54
N PHE A 91 -0.49 8.39 -13.49
CA PHE A 91 -1.63 7.54 -13.20
C PHE A 91 -1.19 6.08 -13.02
N MET A 92 -1.67 5.44 -11.96
CA MET A 92 -1.37 4.07 -11.62
C MET A 92 -2.57 3.17 -11.95
N ALA A 93 -2.49 2.48 -13.09
CA ALA A 93 -3.62 1.79 -13.70
C ALA A 93 -4.15 0.59 -12.91
N TYR A 94 -3.33 -0.05 -12.07
CA TYR A 94 -3.78 -1.07 -11.13
C TYR A 94 -4.20 -0.51 -9.77
N GLY A 95 -4.05 0.79 -9.54
CA GLY A 95 -4.30 1.40 -8.24
C GLY A 95 -3.26 1.02 -7.19
N SER A 96 -3.67 0.95 -5.93
CA SER A 96 -2.81 0.53 -4.83
C SER A 96 -2.89 -0.98 -4.58
N ALA A 97 -1.88 -1.52 -3.92
CA ALA A 97 -1.90 -2.92 -3.46
C ALA A 97 -3.04 -3.18 -2.47
N LYS A 98 -3.45 -2.16 -1.69
CA LYS A 98 -4.63 -2.23 -0.81
C LYS A 98 -5.90 -2.44 -1.62
N ASP A 99 -6.10 -1.68 -2.72
CA ASP A 99 -7.26 -1.85 -3.59
C ASP A 99 -7.33 -3.26 -4.15
N LEU A 100 -6.19 -3.80 -4.58
CA LEU A 100 -6.12 -5.16 -5.12
C LEU A 100 -6.54 -6.22 -4.11
N ILE A 101 -6.08 -6.14 -2.86
CA ILE A 101 -6.48 -7.11 -1.82
C ILE A 101 -7.93 -6.92 -1.38
N CYS A 102 -8.45 -5.71 -1.37
CA CYS A 102 -9.84 -5.46 -0.99
C CYS A 102 -10.85 -5.90 -2.05
N THR A 103 -10.49 -5.85 -3.33
CA THR A 103 -11.42 -6.09 -4.43
C THR A 103 -11.26 -7.47 -5.09
N HIS A 104 -10.04 -7.98 -5.21
CA HIS A 104 -9.75 -9.19 -5.99
C HIS A 104 -9.02 -10.28 -5.22
N PHE A 105 -8.23 -9.93 -4.21
CA PHE A 105 -7.39 -10.85 -3.46
C PHE A 105 -7.69 -10.81 -1.96
N MET A 106 -8.97 -10.92 -1.59
CA MET A 106 -9.45 -10.79 -0.20
C MET A 106 -8.83 -11.83 0.76
N ASP A 107 -8.42 -12.98 0.24
CA ASP A 107 -7.70 -14.01 1.00
C ASP A 107 -6.17 -13.86 0.91
N GLY A 108 -5.70 -12.79 0.29
CA GLY A 108 -4.29 -12.50 0.07
C GLY A 108 -3.83 -12.78 -1.35
N MET A 109 -2.66 -12.23 -1.66
CA MET A 109 -2.02 -12.34 -2.97
C MET A 109 -1.12 -13.57 -3.06
N ASN A 110 -0.80 -13.97 -4.29
CA ASN A 110 0.21 -14.99 -4.57
C ASN A 110 1.59 -14.57 -4.06
N GLU A 111 2.36 -15.50 -3.50
CA GLU A 111 3.69 -15.25 -2.93
C GLU A 111 4.65 -14.58 -3.92
N LEU A 112 4.66 -15.02 -5.17
CA LEU A 112 5.53 -14.44 -6.20
C LEU A 112 5.16 -12.99 -6.52
N ALA A 113 3.86 -12.67 -6.60
CA ALA A 113 3.40 -11.29 -6.76
C ALA A 113 3.84 -10.41 -5.58
N ILE A 114 3.71 -10.92 -4.36
CA ILE A 114 4.17 -10.23 -3.14
C ILE A 114 5.69 -9.99 -3.19
N ALA A 115 6.46 -10.98 -3.66
CA ALA A 115 7.91 -10.83 -3.81
C ALA A 115 8.29 -9.69 -4.76
N TYR A 116 7.64 -9.58 -5.91
CA TYR A 116 7.85 -8.47 -6.85
C TYR A 116 7.51 -7.11 -6.23
N ILE A 117 6.37 -7.05 -5.55
CA ILE A 117 5.92 -5.81 -4.88
C ILE A 117 6.91 -5.39 -3.80
N LEU A 118 7.25 -6.28 -2.88
CA LEU A 118 8.14 -5.97 -1.76
C LEU A 118 9.57 -5.69 -2.20
N GLN A 119 10.05 -6.29 -3.29
CA GLN A 119 11.35 -5.94 -3.86
C GLN A 119 11.38 -4.47 -4.31
N GLY A 120 10.34 -4.01 -4.99
CA GLY A 120 10.21 -2.60 -5.41
C GLY A 120 10.16 -1.67 -4.20
N VAL A 121 9.39 -2.01 -3.18
CA VAL A 121 9.29 -1.24 -1.93
C VAL A 121 10.64 -1.15 -1.22
N LEU A 122 11.36 -2.27 -1.09
CA LEU A 122 12.68 -2.28 -0.45
C LEU A 122 13.73 -1.49 -1.22
N LYS A 123 13.69 -1.50 -2.56
CA LYS A 123 14.56 -0.64 -3.37
C LYS A 123 14.30 0.84 -3.12
N ALA A 124 13.03 1.23 -3.02
CA ALA A 124 12.65 2.60 -2.67
C ALA A 124 13.12 2.97 -1.27
N LEU A 125 12.90 2.11 -0.28
CA LEU A 125 13.33 2.34 1.11
C LEU A 125 14.84 2.40 1.25
N ASP A 126 15.58 1.54 0.55
CA ASP A 126 17.04 1.58 0.55
C ASP A 126 17.55 2.95 0.10
N TYR A 127 16.98 3.49 -0.98
CA TYR A 127 17.28 4.84 -1.46
C TYR A 127 16.89 5.91 -0.43
N ILE A 128 15.67 5.88 0.12
CA ILE A 128 15.19 6.85 1.10
C ILE A 128 16.07 6.86 2.35
N HIS A 129 16.45 5.69 2.85
CA HIS A 129 17.31 5.56 4.02
C HIS A 129 18.74 6.07 3.76
N HIS A 130 19.29 5.83 2.55
CA HIS A 130 20.58 6.39 2.16
C HIS A 130 20.56 7.92 2.05
N MET A 131 19.43 8.49 1.62
CA MET A 131 19.21 9.94 1.61
C MET A 131 19.07 10.54 3.02
N GLY A 132 19.04 9.74 4.06
CA GLY A 132 18.94 10.15 5.45
C GLY A 132 17.51 10.41 5.93
N TYR A 133 16.53 9.72 5.36
CA TYR A 133 15.11 9.84 5.73
C TYR A 133 14.55 8.52 6.29
N VAL A 134 13.51 8.65 7.11
CA VAL A 134 12.61 7.57 7.52
C VAL A 134 11.26 7.82 6.85
N HIS A 135 10.67 6.81 6.21
CA HIS A 135 9.41 6.94 5.47
C HIS A 135 8.20 7.10 6.39
N ARG A 136 8.09 6.26 7.41
CA ARG A 136 7.08 6.27 8.49
C ARG A 136 5.64 5.94 8.08
N SER A 137 5.41 5.53 6.83
CA SER A 137 4.06 5.25 6.32
C SER A 137 4.06 4.12 5.28
N VAL A 138 4.86 3.07 5.50
CA VAL A 138 4.87 1.90 4.62
C VAL A 138 3.64 1.05 4.91
N LYS A 139 2.73 0.98 3.94
CA LYS A 139 1.50 0.18 3.98
C LYS A 139 1.00 -0.12 2.56
N ALA A 140 0.10 -1.09 2.41
CA ALA A 140 -0.38 -1.50 1.09
C ALA A 140 -1.06 -0.37 0.30
N SER A 141 -1.74 0.56 0.96
CA SER A 141 -2.37 1.72 0.29
C SER A 141 -1.36 2.73 -0.29
N HIS A 142 -0.11 2.71 0.17
CA HIS A 142 0.98 3.53 -0.36
C HIS A 142 1.88 2.80 -1.37
N ILE A 143 1.47 1.63 -1.82
CA ILE A 143 2.16 0.87 -2.87
C ILE A 143 1.29 0.92 -4.12
N LEU A 144 1.76 1.61 -5.15
CA LEU A 144 1.02 1.83 -6.39
C LEU A 144 1.63 1.02 -7.53
N ILE A 145 0.79 0.53 -8.44
CA ILE A 145 1.21 -0.33 -9.54
C ILE A 145 0.74 0.27 -10.86
N SER A 146 1.68 0.54 -11.76
CA SER A 146 1.41 1.06 -13.10
C SER A 146 0.92 -0.03 -14.04
N ALA A 147 0.37 0.37 -15.21
CA ALA A 147 -0.15 -0.54 -16.22
C ALA A 147 0.87 -1.59 -16.69
N ASP A 148 2.15 -1.25 -16.72
CA ASP A 148 3.26 -2.13 -17.10
C ASP A 148 3.84 -2.94 -15.92
N GLY A 149 3.18 -2.92 -14.76
CA GLY A 149 3.55 -3.69 -13.58
C GLY A 149 4.73 -3.13 -12.78
N LYS A 150 5.08 -1.87 -12.98
CA LYS A 150 6.07 -1.21 -12.14
C LYS A 150 5.48 -0.84 -10.79
N VAL A 151 6.27 -1.01 -9.74
CA VAL A 151 5.89 -0.74 -8.34
C VAL A 151 6.46 0.59 -7.89
N TYR A 152 5.62 1.42 -7.29
CA TYR A 152 5.98 2.73 -6.78
C TYR A 152 5.56 2.90 -5.33
N LEU A 153 6.47 3.34 -4.47
CA LEU A 153 6.16 3.75 -3.10
C LEU A 153 5.71 5.20 -3.11
N SER A 154 4.56 5.45 -2.51
CA SER A 154 3.99 6.78 -2.24
C SER A 154 4.00 7.08 -0.74
N GLY A 155 3.18 8.01 -0.27
CA GLY A 155 3.12 8.35 1.16
C GLY A 155 4.28 9.22 1.61
N LEU A 156 4.81 10.09 0.74
CA LEU A 156 5.99 10.92 1.03
C LEU A 156 5.74 12.00 2.09
N ARG A 157 4.48 12.28 2.42
CA ARG A 157 4.11 13.26 3.44
C ARG A 157 4.70 12.97 4.83
N SER A 158 4.81 11.71 5.18
CA SER A 158 5.26 11.26 6.50
C SER A 158 6.77 11.16 6.63
N ASN A 159 7.52 11.41 5.55
CA ASN A 159 8.98 11.30 5.56
C ASN A 159 9.60 12.29 6.55
N LEU A 160 10.51 11.79 7.37
CA LEU A 160 11.24 12.56 8.37
C LEU A 160 12.73 12.51 8.06
N SER A 161 13.37 13.69 8.01
CA SER A 161 14.81 13.78 7.91
C SER A 161 15.48 13.35 9.21
N MET A 162 16.47 12.48 9.10
CA MET A 162 17.41 12.17 10.19
C MET A 162 18.63 13.10 10.19
N ILE A 163 18.64 14.12 9.35
CA ILE A 163 19.73 15.08 9.26
C ILE A 163 19.31 16.35 9.97
N SER A 164 20.05 16.75 10.99
CA SER A 164 19.86 18.01 11.72
C SER A 164 21.18 18.77 11.75
N HIS A 165 21.15 20.06 11.39
CA HIS A 165 22.33 20.92 11.34
C HIS A 165 23.49 20.31 10.53
N GLY A 166 23.17 19.64 9.40
CA GLY A 166 24.16 18.99 8.54
C GLY A 166 24.75 17.69 9.09
N GLN A 167 24.30 17.21 10.23
CA GLN A 167 24.76 15.95 10.83
C GLN A 167 23.63 14.92 10.86
N ARG A 168 23.96 13.68 10.49
CA ARG A 168 23.04 12.56 10.58
C ARG A 168 22.86 12.14 12.03
N GLN A 169 21.62 12.18 12.48
CA GLN A 169 21.26 11.71 13.82
C GLN A 169 21.20 10.17 13.83
N ARG A 170 21.52 9.56 14.97
CA ARG A 170 21.41 8.11 15.15
C ARG A 170 19.97 7.68 15.32
N VAL A 171 19.17 8.48 16.00
CA VAL A 171 17.75 8.28 16.28
C VAL A 171 16.99 9.59 16.21
N VAL A 172 15.70 9.49 15.99
CA VAL A 172 14.74 10.60 16.05
C VAL A 172 13.63 10.25 17.04
N HIS A 173 12.91 11.26 17.51
CA HIS A 173 11.87 11.12 18.56
C HIS A 173 10.51 11.69 18.11
N ASP A 174 10.46 12.27 16.92
CA ASP A 174 9.25 12.86 16.39
C ASP A 174 8.18 11.79 16.13
N PHE A 175 7.01 11.93 16.74
CA PHE A 175 5.90 11.01 16.51
C PHE A 175 5.15 11.42 15.23
N PRO A 176 4.80 10.46 14.33
CA PRO A 176 4.10 10.81 13.10
C PRO A 176 2.78 11.51 13.39
N LYS A 177 2.60 12.70 12.84
CA LYS A 177 1.32 13.40 12.89
C LYS A 177 0.31 12.65 12.01
N TYR A 178 -0.97 12.74 12.38
CA TYR A 178 -2.04 12.00 11.69
C TYR A 178 -1.83 10.48 11.67
N SER A 179 -1.21 9.95 12.73
CA SER A 179 -0.75 8.57 12.83
C SER A 179 -1.87 7.53 12.98
N ILE A 180 -3.11 7.92 13.25
CA ILE A 180 -4.22 6.98 13.52
C ILE A 180 -4.34 5.95 12.39
N LYS A 181 -4.24 6.39 11.14
CA LYS A 181 -4.37 5.54 9.96
C LYS A 181 -3.16 4.63 9.69
N VAL A 182 -2.03 4.85 10.35
CA VAL A 182 -0.80 4.05 10.18
C VAL A 182 -0.41 3.26 11.43
N LEU A 183 -1.16 3.36 12.53
CA LEU A 183 -0.85 2.71 13.81
C LEU A 183 -0.54 1.21 13.67
N PRO A 184 -1.32 0.38 12.92
CA PRO A 184 -1.03 -1.04 12.78
C PRO A 184 0.35 -1.34 12.20
N TRP A 185 0.87 -0.47 11.34
CA TRP A 185 2.17 -0.65 10.67
C TRP A 185 3.34 -0.10 11.46
N LEU A 186 3.11 0.77 12.46
CA LEU A 186 4.17 1.39 13.24
C LEU A 186 4.88 0.38 14.13
N SER A 187 6.20 0.51 14.22
CA SER A 187 7.04 -0.32 15.06
C SER A 187 6.81 -0.06 16.55
N PRO A 188 7.14 -1.04 17.43
CA PRO A 188 7.05 -0.84 18.87
C PRO A 188 7.82 0.37 19.36
N GLU A 189 9.03 0.61 18.85
CA GLU A 189 9.89 1.73 19.26
C GLU A 189 9.32 3.10 18.88
N VAL A 190 8.54 3.18 17.78
CA VAL A 190 7.80 4.42 17.44
C VAL A 190 6.63 4.62 18.38
N LEU A 191 5.85 3.57 18.65
CA LEU A 191 4.67 3.65 19.51
C LEU A 191 5.00 3.94 20.97
N GLN A 192 6.17 3.51 21.45
CA GLN A 192 6.60 3.73 22.83
C GLN A 192 6.87 5.20 23.16
N GLN A 193 7.26 6.01 22.17
CA GLN A 193 7.55 7.44 22.36
C GLN A 193 8.51 7.72 23.54
N ASN A 194 9.54 6.87 23.68
CA ASN A 194 10.48 6.94 24.80
C ASN A 194 11.80 7.63 24.39
N LEU A 195 12.71 7.76 25.35
CA LEU A 195 14.01 8.41 25.14
C LEU A 195 14.95 7.66 24.18
N GLN A 196 14.68 6.39 23.88
CA GLN A 196 15.50 5.62 22.95
C GLN A 196 15.31 6.06 21.50
N GLY A 197 14.11 6.57 21.14
CA GLY A 197 13.79 7.00 19.81
C GLY A 197 13.75 5.85 18.79
N TYR A 198 13.81 6.19 17.51
CA TYR A 198 13.79 5.23 16.41
C TYR A 198 14.63 5.72 15.23
N ASP A 199 14.89 4.83 14.29
CA ASP A 199 15.61 5.08 13.05
C ASP A 199 14.92 4.42 11.84
N ALA A 200 15.65 4.29 10.73
CA ALA A 200 15.17 3.66 9.50
C ALA A 200 14.71 2.19 9.69
N LYS A 201 15.15 1.51 10.74
CA LYS A 201 14.72 0.13 11.05
C LYS A 201 13.23 0.02 11.40
N SER A 202 12.59 1.15 11.78
CA SER A 202 11.15 1.20 11.98
C SER A 202 10.37 0.94 10.69
N ASP A 203 10.88 1.40 9.53
CA ASP A 203 10.29 1.10 8.22
C ASP A 203 10.38 -0.38 7.87
N ILE A 204 11.42 -1.06 8.31
CA ILE A 204 11.58 -2.52 8.08
C ILE A 204 10.50 -3.31 8.82
N TYR A 205 10.17 -2.92 10.05
CA TYR A 205 9.02 -3.49 10.77
C TYR A 205 7.72 -3.29 9.97
N SER A 206 7.49 -2.08 9.45
CA SER A 206 6.33 -1.77 8.62
C SER A 206 6.28 -2.61 7.34
N VAL A 207 7.42 -2.92 6.73
CA VAL A 207 7.50 -3.87 5.60
C VAL A 207 7.00 -5.26 6.02
N GLY A 208 7.37 -5.74 7.19
CA GLY A 208 6.89 -7.02 7.73
C GLY A 208 5.38 -7.06 7.93
N ILE A 209 4.80 -6.01 8.50
CA ILE A 209 3.34 -5.87 8.65
C ILE A 209 2.66 -5.80 7.28
N THR A 210 3.22 -5.04 6.34
CA THR A 210 2.71 -4.95 4.96
C THR A 210 2.77 -6.31 4.25
N ALA A 211 3.83 -7.09 4.45
CA ALA A 211 3.92 -8.45 3.93
C ALA A 211 2.79 -9.34 4.43
N CYS A 212 2.47 -9.29 5.72
CA CYS A 212 1.31 -9.97 6.30
C CYS A 212 -0.01 -9.46 5.72
N GLU A 213 -0.15 -8.14 5.55
CA GLU A 213 -1.34 -7.53 4.94
C GLU A 213 -1.59 -8.06 3.52
N LEU A 214 -0.56 -8.10 2.68
CA LEU A 214 -0.66 -8.60 1.30
C LEU A 214 -0.91 -10.11 1.24
N ALA A 215 -0.31 -10.87 2.14
CA ALA A 215 -0.43 -12.33 2.18
C ALA A 215 -1.75 -12.81 2.79
N ASN A 216 -2.25 -12.13 3.81
CA ASN A 216 -3.43 -12.51 4.57
C ASN A 216 -4.72 -11.84 4.05
N GLY A 217 -4.60 -10.78 3.23
CA GLY A 217 -5.73 -9.99 2.75
C GLY A 217 -6.23 -8.92 3.72
N HIS A 218 -5.65 -8.85 4.91
CA HIS A 218 -5.97 -7.86 5.95
C HIS A 218 -4.74 -7.55 6.80
N VAL A 219 -4.70 -6.35 7.38
CA VAL A 219 -3.59 -5.94 8.24
C VAL A 219 -3.69 -6.59 9.61
N PRO A 220 -2.57 -7.05 10.20
CA PRO A 220 -2.52 -7.43 11.61
C PRO A 220 -2.94 -6.27 12.51
N PHE A 221 -3.55 -6.57 13.66
CA PHE A 221 -4.03 -5.60 14.65
C PHE A 221 -5.18 -4.70 14.19
N LYS A 222 -5.85 -5.05 13.09
CA LYS A 222 -7.01 -4.31 12.60
C LYS A 222 -8.03 -4.13 13.75
N ASP A 223 -8.57 -2.92 13.87
CA ASP A 223 -9.58 -2.54 14.87
C ASP A 223 -9.15 -2.67 16.34
N MET A 224 -7.85 -2.86 16.61
CA MET A 224 -7.32 -2.94 17.96
C MET A 224 -7.05 -1.53 18.52
N PRO A 225 -7.46 -1.22 19.77
CA PRO A 225 -7.10 0.05 20.41
C PRO A 225 -5.58 0.25 20.50
N ALA A 226 -5.11 1.49 20.35
CA ALA A 226 -3.68 1.82 20.28
C ALA A 226 -2.86 1.27 21.45
N THR A 227 -3.39 1.37 22.68
CA THR A 227 -2.70 0.86 23.88
C THR A 227 -2.57 -0.67 23.85
N GLN A 228 -3.65 -1.37 23.48
CA GLN A 228 -3.61 -2.83 23.35
C GLN A 228 -2.65 -3.26 22.24
N MET A 229 -2.68 -2.57 21.11
CA MET A 229 -1.76 -2.81 19.99
C MET A 229 -0.30 -2.68 20.41
N LEU A 230 0.04 -1.65 21.19
CA LEU A 230 1.38 -1.47 21.73
C LEU A 230 1.79 -2.63 22.64
N LEU A 231 0.92 -3.05 23.54
CA LEU A 231 1.18 -4.17 24.45
C LEU A 231 1.40 -5.48 23.67
N GLU A 232 0.58 -5.74 22.64
CA GLU A 232 0.75 -6.91 21.77
C GLU A 232 2.07 -6.87 21.01
N LYS A 233 2.46 -5.72 20.47
CA LYS A 233 3.73 -5.57 19.76
C LYS A 233 4.96 -5.73 20.66
N LEU A 234 4.84 -5.38 21.94
CA LEU A 234 5.94 -5.51 22.90
C LEU A 234 6.03 -6.91 23.52
N ASN A 235 4.91 -7.51 23.90
CA ASN A 235 4.86 -8.71 24.75
C ASN A 235 4.03 -9.85 24.16
N GLY A 236 3.21 -9.56 23.15
CA GLY A 236 2.29 -10.52 22.55
C GLY A 236 2.93 -11.40 21.48
N THR A 237 2.09 -12.13 20.77
CA THR A 237 2.48 -12.96 19.64
C THR A 237 2.88 -12.09 18.45
N VAL A 238 4.01 -12.41 17.82
CA VAL A 238 4.45 -11.74 16.59
C VAL A 238 3.49 -12.10 15.46
N PRO A 239 3.02 -11.11 14.67
CA PRO A 239 2.20 -11.40 13.48
C PRO A 239 2.92 -12.34 12.52
N CYS A 240 2.16 -13.18 11.84
CA CYS A 240 2.69 -14.15 10.90
C CYS A 240 1.81 -14.28 9.64
N LEU A 241 2.36 -14.95 8.65
CA LEU A 241 1.62 -15.36 7.46
C LEU A 241 0.61 -16.46 7.85
N LEU A 242 -0.63 -16.34 7.36
CA LEU A 242 -1.68 -17.33 7.60
C LEU A 242 -1.67 -18.38 6.49
N ASP A 243 -1.29 -19.60 6.84
CA ASP A 243 -1.29 -20.76 5.96
C ASP A 243 -1.45 -22.05 6.76
N THR A 244 -1.39 -23.20 6.09
CA THR A 244 -1.55 -24.53 6.74
C THR A 244 -0.50 -24.81 7.81
N SER A 245 0.64 -24.12 7.82
CA SER A 245 1.70 -24.30 8.81
C SER A 245 1.51 -23.44 10.08
N THR A 246 0.70 -22.39 10.00
CA THR A 246 0.51 -21.43 11.09
C THR A 246 -0.88 -21.48 11.73
N ILE A 247 -1.86 -22.05 11.02
CA ILE A 247 -3.23 -22.23 11.53
C ILE A 247 -3.26 -23.45 12.47
N PRO A 248 -3.88 -23.33 13.67
CA PRO A 248 -4.01 -24.46 14.60
C PRO A 248 -4.69 -25.68 13.96
N ALA A 249 -4.14 -26.86 14.23
CA ALA A 249 -4.66 -28.13 13.67
C ALA A 249 -6.14 -28.38 14.00
N GLU A 250 -6.63 -27.86 15.11
CA GLU A 250 -8.03 -27.95 15.53
C GLU A 250 -8.97 -27.19 14.59
N GLU A 251 -8.55 -26.03 14.09
CA GLU A 251 -9.32 -25.25 13.11
C GLU A 251 -9.32 -25.91 11.73
N LEU A 252 -8.21 -26.53 11.33
CA LEU A 252 -8.09 -27.28 10.08
C LEU A 252 -9.03 -28.48 10.04
N THR A 253 -9.19 -29.20 11.16
CA THR A 253 -10.10 -30.37 11.25
C THR A 253 -11.57 -29.97 11.26
N MET A 254 -11.92 -28.82 11.85
CA MET A 254 -13.30 -28.29 11.83
C MET A 254 -13.74 -27.83 10.43
N SER A 255 -12.85 -27.31 9.62
CA SER A 255 -13.16 -26.89 8.25
C SER A 255 -13.37 -28.09 7.31
N THR A 256 -12.57 -29.14 7.44
CA THR A 256 -12.72 -30.41 6.66
C THR A 256 -13.99 -31.16 7.03
N SER A 257 -14.42 -31.17 8.30
CA SER A 257 -15.66 -31.80 8.70
C SER A 257 -16.92 -31.05 8.22
N ARG A 258 -16.86 -29.74 8.05
CA ARG A 258 -17.96 -28.95 7.44
C ARG A 258 -18.09 -29.17 5.93
N SER A 259 -16.99 -29.38 5.20
CA SER A 259 -17.02 -29.68 3.78
C SER A 259 -17.56 -31.08 3.47
N VAL A 260 -17.33 -32.07 4.35
CA VAL A 260 -17.85 -33.44 4.22
C VAL A 260 -19.33 -33.53 4.60
N ALA A 261 -19.81 -32.69 5.55
CA ALA A 261 -21.22 -32.68 5.95
C ALA A 261 -22.16 -32.06 4.92
N ASN A 262 -21.63 -31.25 3.95
CA ASN A 262 -22.43 -30.63 2.91
C ASN A 262 -22.55 -31.46 1.61
N SER A 263 -21.92 -32.64 1.53
CA SER A 263 -22.02 -33.54 0.38
C SER A 263 -23.08 -34.64 0.49
N GLY A 264 -23.89 -34.63 1.53
CA GLY A 264 -24.96 -35.59 1.75
C GLY A 264 -26.33 -34.96 1.99
N LEU A 265 -27.22 -35.15 1.03
CA LEU A 265 -28.69 -35.08 1.07
C LEU A 265 -29.37 -33.89 0.35
N THR A 266 -30.01 -34.35 -0.74
CA THR A 266 -31.34 -34.03 -1.28
C THR A 266 -31.55 -32.80 -2.11
N GLU A 267 -31.93 -33.10 -3.37
CA GLU A 267 -32.69 -32.28 -4.32
C GLU A 267 -33.95 -31.71 -3.66
N SER A 268 -34.08 -30.39 -3.78
CA SER A 268 -35.39 -29.79 -4.10
C SER A 268 -35.25 -28.32 -4.46
N LEU A 269 -35.85 -27.98 -5.57
CA LEU A 269 -36.10 -26.66 -6.18
C LEU A 269 -36.20 -25.50 -5.21
N ALA A 270 -35.32 -24.50 -5.38
CA ALA A 270 -35.67 -23.09 -5.28
C ALA A 270 -34.56 -22.23 -5.89
N THR A 271 -34.95 -21.37 -6.83
CA THR A 271 -34.18 -20.30 -7.43
C THR A 271 -33.57 -19.39 -6.38
N SER A 272 -32.26 -19.43 -6.19
CA SER A 272 -31.49 -18.40 -5.51
C SER A 272 -30.08 -18.39 -6.06
N THR A 273 -29.63 -17.19 -6.40
CA THR A 273 -28.27 -16.85 -6.83
C THR A 273 -27.21 -17.57 -6.00
N PRO A 274 -26.17 -18.14 -6.59
CA PRO A 274 -25.11 -18.79 -5.83
C PRO A 274 -24.28 -17.74 -5.10
N ARG A 275 -24.45 -17.65 -3.79
CA ARG A 275 -23.39 -17.13 -2.91
C ARG A 275 -22.25 -18.13 -2.98
N THR A 276 -21.20 -17.78 -3.70
CA THR A 276 -19.92 -18.48 -3.64
C THR A 276 -19.45 -18.49 -2.19
N SER A 277 -19.45 -19.66 -1.57
CA SER A 277 -18.85 -19.84 -0.26
C SER A 277 -17.34 -19.55 -0.38
N ASN A 278 -16.85 -18.54 0.33
CA ASN A 278 -15.43 -18.12 0.36
C ASN A 278 -14.46 -19.21 0.86
N GLY A 279 -14.89 -20.44 1.04
CA GLY A 279 -14.08 -21.54 1.60
C GLY A 279 -13.32 -22.39 0.59
N ASP A 280 -13.62 -22.28 -0.71
CA ASP A 280 -13.05 -23.19 -1.74
C ASP A 280 -12.00 -22.53 -2.64
N SER A 281 -11.58 -21.28 -2.35
CA SER A 281 -10.52 -20.61 -3.11
C SER A 281 -9.15 -21.24 -2.82
N PRO A 282 -8.33 -21.55 -3.85
CA PRO A 282 -6.96 -22.04 -3.64
C PRO A 282 -6.07 -21.07 -2.85
N SER A 283 -6.45 -19.80 -2.80
CA SER A 283 -5.76 -18.77 -2.03
C SER A 283 -6.16 -18.71 -0.55
N HIS A 284 -7.24 -19.42 -0.15
CA HIS A 284 -7.70 -19.43 1.23
C HIS A 284 -6.63 -20.00 2.17
N PRO A 285 -6.42 -19.44 3.39
CA PRO A 285 -5.39 -19.87 4.33
C PRO A 285 -5.36 -21.36 4.64
N TYR A 286 -6.49 -22.04 4.64
CA TYR A 286 -6.58 -23.50 4.85
C TYR A 286 -6.08 -24.35 3.69
N HIS A 287 -5.86 -23.77 2.51
CA HIS A 287 -5.51 -24.47 1.28
C HIS A 287 -4.16 -24.08 0.69
N ARG A 288 -3.42 -23.17 1.36
CA ARG A 288 -2.12 -22.69 0.88
C ARG A 288 -1.02 -22.94 1.90
N THR A 289 0.21 -23.00 1.40
CA THR A 289 1.44 -23.01 2.20
C THR A 289 2.45 -22.10 1.56
N PHE A 290 2.89 -21.06 2.28
CA PHE A 290 3.97 -20.19 1.83
C PHE A 290 5.32 -20.86 2.03
N SER A 291 6.33 -20.44 1.26
CA SER A 291 7.69 -20.96 1.41
C SER A 291 8.28 -20.61 2.78
N LEU A 292 9.20 -21.44 3.26
CA LEU A 292 9.96 -21.14 4.48
C LEU A 292 10.77 -19.85 4.33
N HIS A 293 11.20 -19.52 3.12
CA HIS A 293 11.89 -18.25 2.84
C HIS A 293 11.02 -17.04 3.09
N PHE A 294 9.74 -17.11 2.74
CA PHE A 294 8.79 -16.03 3.00
C PHE A 294 8.51 -15.88 4.50
N HIS A 295 8.25 -16.98 5.19
CA HIS A 295 8.09 -16.96 6.66
C HIS A 295 9.31 -16.37 7.35
N HIS A 296 10.51 -16.77 6.96
CA HIS A 296 11.76 -16.24 7.52
C HIS A 296 11.95 -14.74 7.23
N PHE A 297 11.61 -14.29 6.03
CA PHE A 297 11.65 -12.87 5.66
C PHE A 297 10.76 -12.03 6.59
N VAL A 298 9.52 -12.45 6.81
CA VAL A 298 8.57 -11.75 7.69
C VAL A 298 9.08 -11.75 9.14
N GLU A 299 9.57 -12.88 9.62
CA GLU A 299 10.14 -13.00 10.96
C GLU A 299 11.32 -12.04 11.17
N GLN A 300 12.22 -11.91 10.20
CA GLN A 300 13.35 -10.98 10.25
C GLN A 300 12.88 -9.51 10.29
N CYS A 301 11.87 -9.15 9.51
CA CYS A 301 11.32 -7.79 9.52
C CYS A 301 10.65 -7.45 10.85
N LEU A 302 9.98 -8.39 11.49
CA LEU A 302 9.18 -8.19 12.70
C LEU A 302 9.91 -8.42 14.02
N GLN A 303 11.24 -8.54 13.99
CA GLN A 303 12.05 -8.58 15.22
C GLN A 303 11.73 -7.37 16.11
N ARG A 304 11.48 -7.59 17.39
CA ARG A 304 11.12 -6.52 18.33
C ARG A 304 12.27 -5.53 18.55
N ASN A 305 13.49 -6.06 18.66
CA ASN A 305 14.68 -5.24 18.74
C ASN A 305 15.05 -4.70 17.34
N PRO A 306 15.01 -3.37 17.12
CA PRO A 306 15.38 -2.79 15.83
C PRO A 306 16.82 -3.08 15.41
N ASP A 307 17.73 -3.27 16.34
CA ASP A 307 19.16 -3.52 16.03
C ASP A 307 19.38 -4.85 15.33
N VAL A 308 18.54 -5.85 15.58
CA VAL A 308 18.64 -7.17 14.92
C VAL A 308 17.85 -7.26 13.62
N ARG A 309 17.01 -6.28 13.32
CA ARG A 309 16.32 -6.20 12.02
C ARG A 309 17.34 -5.93 10.92
N PRO A 310 17.30 -6.66 9.80
CA PRO A 310 18.15 -6.36 8.65
C PRO A 310 17.85 -4.97 8.07
N SER A 311 18.84 -4.36 7.41
CA SER A 311 18.61 -3.16 6.59
C SER A 311 17.83 -3.49 5.30
N ALA A 312 17.32 -2.49 4.63
CA ALA A 312 16.67 -2.66 3.33
C ALA A 312 17.62 -3.29 2.30
N SER A 313 18.88 -2.85 2.24
CA SER A 313 19.90 -3.41 1.35
C SER A 313 20.21 -4.89 1.66
N THR A 314 20.26 -5.27 2.91
CA THR A 314 20.44 -6.66 3.33
C THR A 314 19.25 -7.52 2.93
N LEU A 315 18.03 -7.04 3.14
CA LEU A 315 16.82 -7.77 2.78
C LEU A 315 16.65 -7.98 1.27
N LEU A 316 17.14 -7.06 0.44
CA LEU A 316 17.15 -7.24 -1.02
C LEU A 316 17.93 -8.46 -1.48
N ASN A 317 18.87 -8.95 -0.68
CA ASN A 317 19.64 -10.18 -0.93
C ASN A 317 19.06 -11.42 -0.22
N HIS A 318 17.92 -11.29 0.45
CA HIS A 318 17.27 -12.41 1.13
C HIS A 318 16.82 -13.49 0.14
N SER A 319 16.88 -14.75 0.58
CA SER A 319 16.51 -15.91 -0.25
C SER A 319 15.07 -15.89 -0.76
N PHE A 320 14.16 -15.16 -0.08
CA PHE A 320 12.80 -14.93 -0.52
C PHE A 320 12.73 -14.35 -1.94
N PHE A 321 13.65 -13.47 -2.30
CA PHE A 321 13.68 -12.82 -3.62
C PHE A 321 14.36 -13.64 -4.72
N LYS A 322 14.97 -14.80 -4.41
CA LYS A 322 15.57 -15.68 -5.43
C LYS A 322 14.58 -16.26 -6.41
N GLN A 323 13.30 -16.29 -6.06
CA GLN A 323 12.21 -16.71 -6.96
C GLN A 323 11.94 -15.70 -8.09
N ILE A 324 12.40 -14.46 -7.97
CA ILE A 324 12.21 -13.40 -8.95
C ILE A 324 13.18 -13.61 -10.13
N LYS A 325 12.64 -13.67 -11.36
CA LYS A 325 13.40 -13.73 -12.59
C LYS A 325 13.68 -12.32 -13.13
N ARG A 326 14.68 -12.19 -14.01
CA ARG A 326 15.19 -10.88 -14.49
C ARG A 326 14.16 -9.95 -15.15
N ARG A 327 12.99 -10.45 -15.58
CA ARG A 327 11.92 -9.66 -16.24
C ARG A 327 10.76 -9.38 -15.27
N ALA A 328 11.06 -8.65 -14.23
CA ALA A 328 10.11 -8.38 -13.15
C ALA A 328 8.84 -7.63 -13.61
N SER A 329 9.01 -6.58 -14.41
CA SER A 329 7.90 -5.71 -14.82
C SER A 329 6.89 -6.37 -15.75
N GLU A 330 7.31 -7.39 -16.53
CA GLU A 330 6.41 -8.13 -17.41
C GLU A 330 5.66 -9.25 -16.68
N ALA A 331 6.18 -9.70 -15.54
CA ALA A 331 5.62 -10.82 -14.79
C ALA A 331 4.47 -10.39 -13.86
N LEU A 332 4.53 -9.21 -13.26
CA LEU A 332 3.54 -8.80 -12.28
C LEU A 332 2.12 -8.68 -12.87
N PRO A 333 1.87 -8.07 -14.05
CA PRO A 333 0.55 -8.06 -14.66
C PRO A 333 -0.04 -9.45 -14.87
N GLU A 334 0.79 -10.43 -15.22
CA GLU A 334 0.37 -11.82 -15.38
C GLU A 334 -0.07 -12.45 -14.05
N LEU A 335 0.67 -12.15 -12.97
CA LEU A 335 0.37 -12.64 -11.63
C LEU A 335 -0.84 -11.94 -10.99
N LEU A 336 -1.25 -10.77 -11.50
CA LEU A 336 -2.42 -10.03 -11.05
C LEU A 336 -3.71 -10.43 -11.78
N ARG A 337 -3.66 -11.37 -12.71
CA ARG A 337 -4.89 -11.87 -13.35
C ARG A 337 -5.84 -12.46 -12.30
N PRO A 338 -7.16 -12.26 -12.43
CA PRO A 338 -7.89 -11.71 -13.59
C PRO A 338 -8.02 -10.17 -13.60
N VAL A 339 -7.31 -9.43 -12.76
CA VAL A 339 -7.40 -7.96 -12.73
C VAL A 339 -6.84 -7.38 -14.01
N THR A 340 -7.59 -6.46 -14.62
CA THR A 340 -7.16 -5.70 -15.78
C THR A 340 -6.88 -4.25 -15.39
N PRO A 341 -5.74 -3.68 -15.84
CA PRO A 341 -5.45 -2.28 -15.55
C PRO A 341 -6.42 -1.36 -16.30
N ILE A 342 -6.71 -0.21 -15.72
CA ILE A 342 -7.52 0.82 -16.37
C ILE A 342 -6.63 1.57 -17.36
N THR A 343 -6.71 1.19 -18.65
CA THR A 343 -5.87 1.78 -19.71
C THR A 343 -6.67 2.55 -20.75
N ASN A 344 -7.98 2.29 -20.92
CA ASN A 344 -8.83 2.90 -21.92
C ASN A 344 -10.03 3.58 -21.30
N PHE A 345 -10.07 4.90 -21.41
CA PHE A 345 -11.20 5.75 -21.05
C PHE A 345 -12.00 6.22 -22.29
N GLU A 346 -11.48 5.96 -23.48
CA GLU A 346 -12.11 6.28 -24.76
C GLU A 346 -12.99 5.11 -25.21
N GLY A 347 -14.30 5.23 -25.06
CA GLY A 347 -15.22 4.26 -25.62
C GLY A 347 -16.45 3.91 -24.81
N SER A 348 -16.63 4.49 -23.65
CA SER A 348 -17.91 4.38 -22.95
C SER A 348 -18.94 5.28 -23.63
N GLN A 349 -19.57 4.76 -24.68
CA GLN A 349 -20.92 5.24 -24.99
C GLN A 349 -21.81 5.03 -23.75
N PRO A 350 -22.83 5.88 -23.50
CA PRO A 350 -23.53 5.94 -22.22
C PRO A 350 -24.33 4.70 -21.81
N GLN A 351 -24.03 3.53 -22.33
CA GLN A 351 -24.77 2.29 -22.06
C GLN A 351 -24.01 1.21 -21.26
N ASP A 352 -22.72 1.41 -20.94
CA ASP A 352 -21.97 0.42 -20.12
C ASP A 352 -21.22 1.10 -19.00
N HIS A 353 -21.96 1.65 -18.05
CA HIS A 353 -21.45 2.21 -16.79
C HIS A 353 -20.99 1.14 -15.77
N SER A 354 -21.13 -0.17 -16.07
CA SER A 354 -20.90 -1.22 -15.08
C SER A 354 -19.43 -1.38 -14.66
N GLY A 355 -18.46 -1.10 -15.55
CA GLY A 355 -17.05 -1.24 -15.23
C GLY A 355 -16.48 -0.06 -14.43
N ILE A 356 -16.83 1.17 -14.82
CA ILE A 356 -16.37 2.39 -14.14
C ILE A 356 -17.22 2.66 -12.89
N PHE A 357 -18.54 2.39 -12.95
CA PHE A 357 -19.41 2.45 -11.77
C PHE A 357 -19.10 1.36 -10.75
N GLY A 358 -18.66 0.18 -11.16
CA GLY A 358 -18.18 -0.85 -10.24
C GLY A 358 -16.92 -0.41 -9.49
N LEU A 359 -16.01 0.31 -10.14
CA LEU A 359 -14.83 0.90 -9.49
C LEU A 359 -15.22 2.11 -8.62
N VAL A 360 -16.10 2.98 -9.10
CA VAL A 360 -16.57 4.18 -8.38
C VAL A 360 -17.49 3.79 -7.23
N SER A 361 -18.37 2.81 -7.37
CA SER A 361 -19.22 2.34 -6.27
C SER A 361 -18.44 1.53 -5.22
N ASN A 362 -17.44 0.78 -5.64
CA ASN A 362 -16.49 0.15 -4.70
C ASN A 362 -15.59 1.19 -4.03
N LEU A 363 -15.36 2.34 -4.66
CA LEU A 363 -14.61 3.46 -4.11
C LEU A 363 -15.47 4.30 -3.12
N GLU A 364 -16.80 4.32 -3.29
CA GLU A 364 -17.72 4.95 -2.35
C GLU A 364 -17.97 4.12 -1.09
N GLU A 365 -17.81 2.78 -1.16
CA GLU A 365 -17.86 1.86 -0.01
C GLU A 365 -16.50 1.71 0.71
N LEU A 366 -15.40 2.03 0.05
CA LEU A 366 -14.10 2.21 0.69
C LEU A 366 -14.13 3.58 1.37
N GLU A 367 -13.96 3.63 2.68
CA GLU A 367 -13.73 4.87 3.39
C GLU A 367 -12.64 5.64 2.66
N VAL A 368 -13.03 6.72 1.98
CA VAL A 368 -12.24 7.50 1.00
C VAL A 368 -10.98 8.13 1.59
N ASP A 369 -10.79 7.98 2.89
CA ASP A 369 -9.60 8.37 3.64
C ASP A 369 -8.35 7.52 3.33
N ASP A 370 -8.48 6.39 2.61
CA ASP A 370 -7.36 5.49 2.30
C ASP A 370 -6.58 5.86 1.03
N TRP A 371 -7.06 6.82 0.23
CA TRP A 371 -6.34 7.34 -0.94
C TRP A 371 -5.35 8.45 -0.56
N GLU A 372 -4.47 8.18 0.38
CA GLU A 372 -3.30 9.01 0.64
C GLU A 372 -2.20 8.65 -0.36
N PHE A 373 -2.17 9.36 -1.48
CA PHE A 373 -1.07 9.30 -2.44
C PHE A 373 0.17 10.01 -1.91
#